data_ffb79d25867a1fbae727b6af4543e19f
#
_entry.id   ffb79d25867a1fbae727b6af4543e19f
#
_cell.length_a   1.000
_cell.length_b   1.000
_cell.length_c   1.000
_cell.angle_alpha   90.00
_cell.angle_beta   90.00
_cell.angle_gamma   90.00
#
_symmetry.space_group_name_H-M   'P 1'
#
loop_
_entity.id
_entity.type
_entity.pdbx_description
1 polymer ?
#
loop_
_entity_poly.entity_id
_entity_poly.type
_entity_poly.pdbx_seq_one_letter_code
_entity_poly.pdbx_strand_id
1 'polypeptide(L)'
;VPHVAIWDDHDYGLNDGGADFAHKQASKQAFVDFWQLPANDPRRSRDGLYHALTFGPAGYRVQIILLDGRWFRSALKVTDQRNAPGKERYVPDGDPIKTMLGKAQWQWLEAQLRMPADVRLIVSGVQVIAQGHGWEGWGNFPLEQARLLELIRHTQANGVVLLSGDRHIGALYKHQPAGGYPLFELT
;
A
#
# COMPACT_ATOMS: atom_id res chain seq x y z
N VAL A 1 -2.60 -14.00 20.22
CA VAL A 1 -1.67 -13.98 19.07
C VAL A 1 -1.43 -12.52 18.70
N PRO A 2 -0.17 -12.08 18.53
CA PRO A 2 0.13 -10.73 18.07
C PRO A 2 -0.52 -10.48 16.71
N HIS A 3 -1.12 -9.31 16.55
CA HIS A 3 -1.72 -8.86 15.31
C HIS A 3 -1.02 -7.61 14.81
N VAL A 4 -0.88 -7.50 13.49
CA VAL A 4 -0.39 -6.29 12.80
C VAL A 4 -1.41 -5.98 11.74
N ALA A 5 -2.00 -4.80 11.80
CA ALA A 5 -3.12 -4.43 10.94
C ALA A 5 -2.91 -3.08 10.26
N ILE A 6 -3.47 -2.97 9.07
CA ILE A 6 -3.75 -1.75 8.34
C ILE A 6 -5.19 -1.84 7.82
N TRP A 7 -5.84 -0.73 7.68
CA TRP A 7 -7.18 -0.69 7.08
C TRP A 7 -7.17 -0.84 5.56
N ASP A 8 -8.34 -1.17 5.02
CA ASP A 8 -8.67 -0.98 3.62
C ASP A 8 -9.96 -0.16 3.49
N ASP A 9 -10.72 -0.24 2.40
CA ASP A 9 -11.81 0.68 2.08
C ASP A 9 -13.02 0.54 3.02
N HIS A 10 -13.46 -0.68 3.32
CA HIS A 10 -14.67 -0.90 4.13
C HIS A 10 -14.50 -0.48 5.60
N ASP A 11 -13.36 -0.75 6.21
CA ASP A 11 -13.05 -0.28 7.56
C ASP A 11 -12.55 1.18 7.59
N TYR A 12 -12.08 1.71 6.45
CA TYR A 12 -11.91 3.16 6.26
C TYR A 12 -13.26 3.87 6.18
N GLY A 13 -14.31 3.22 5.64
CA GLY A 13 -15.70 3.64 5.72
C GLY A 13 -16.37 4.05 4.41
N LEU A 14 -15.66 4.00 3.30
CA LEU A 14 -16.21 4.28 1.96
C LEU A 14 -15.58 3.35 0.93
N ASN A 15 -16.41 2.57 0.22
CA ASN A 15 -15.94 1.68 -0.85
C ASN A 15 -15.06 2.45 -1.84
N ASP A 16 -13.88 1.94 -2.12
CA ASP A 16 -12.84 2.58 -2.92
C ASP A 16 -12.51 4.02 -2.45
N GLY A 17 -12.71 4.34 -1.16
CA GLY A 17 -12.51 5.67 -0.58
C GLY A 17 -11.04 6.11 -0.56
N GLY A 18 -10.81 7.42 -0.67
CA GLY A 18 -9.48 8.03 -0.67
C GLY A 18 -9.41 9.30 0.20
N ALA A 19 -8.52 10.20 -0.14
CA ALA A 19 -8.22 11.40 0.65
C ALA A 19 -9.41 12.34 0.84
N ASP A 20 -10.37 12.30 -0.05
CA ASP A 20 -11.60 13.11 -0.06
C ASP A 20 -12.70 12.58 0.86
N PHE A 21 -12.53 11.41 1.47
CA PHE A 21 -13.51 10.88 2.42
C PHE A 21 -13.62 11.77 3.67
N ALA A 22 -14.78 12.39 3.85
CA ALA A 22 -15.01 13.41 4.87
C ALA A 22 -14.87 12.88 6.31
N HIS A 23 -15.13 11.60 6.57
CA HIS A 23 -15.13 11.01 7.90
C HIS A 23 -13.84 10.25 8.25
N LYS A 24 -12.79 10.37 7.45
CA LYS A 24 -11.52 9.63 7.65
C LYS A 24 -10.88 9.80 9.03
N GLN A 25 -11.06 10.95 9.67
CA GLN A 25 -10.56 11.17 11.04
C GLN A 25 -11.31 10.33 12.07
N ALA A 26 -12.63 10.21 11.92
CA ALA A 26 -13.45 9.35 12.79
C ALA A 26 -13.09 7.87 12.59
N SER A 27 -12.91 7.43 11.35
CA SER A 27 -12.47 6.07 11.03
C SER A 27 -11.09 5.76 11.62
N LYS A 28 -10.17 6.72 11.54
CA LYS A 28 -8.86 6.59 12.18
C LYS A 28 -8.97 6.44 13.69
N GLN A 29 -9.81 7.25 14.34
CA GLN A 29 -10.02 7.13 15.78
C GLN A 29 -10.61 5.76 16.15
N ALA A 30 -11.60 5.29 15.39
CA ALA A 30 -12.18 3.96 15.58
C ALA A 30 -11.13 2.84 15.42
N PHE A 31 -10.25 2.93 14.41
CA PHE A 31 -9.14 1.98 14.24
C PHE A 31 -8.19 2.00 15.43
N VAL A 32 -7.77 3.17 15.87
CA VAL A 32 -6.85 3.37 17.00
C VAL A 32 -7.43 2.77 18.29
N ASP A 33 -8.72 2.95 18.52
CA ASP A 33 -9.41 2.45 19.72
C ASP A 33 -9.66 0.95 19.64
N PHE A 34 -10.09 0.44 18.49
CA PHE A 34 -10.32 -0.99 18.27
C PHE A 34 -9.05 -1.82 18.48
N TRP A 35 -7.94 -1.38 17.90
CA TRP A 35 -6.64 -2.06 18.02
C TRP A 35 -5.90 -1.70 19.32
N GLN A 36 -6.48 -0.86 20.16
CA GLN A 36 -5.92 -0.42 21.45
C GLN A 36 -4.45 0.02 21.32
N LEU A 37 -4.18 0.87 20.30
CA LEU A 37 -2.82 1.31 20.05
C LEU A 37 -2.26 2.04 21.29
N PRO A 38 -0.99 1.81 21.67
CA PRO A 38 -0.37 2.46 22.81
C PRO A 38 -0.44 4.01 22.72
N ALA A 39 -0.46 4.68 23.88
CA ALA A 39 -0.59 6.15 23.94
C ALA A 39 0.53 6.89 23.19
N ASN A 40 1.71 6.29 23.10
CA ASN A 40 2.88 6.82 22.39
C ASN A 40 2.99 6.33 20.94
N ASP A 41 2.01 5.59 20.42
CA ASP A 41 2.03 5.13 19.03
C ASP A 41 1.90 6.33 18.07
N PRO A 42 2.83 6.50 17.12
CA PRO A 42 2.82 7.65 16.21
C PRO A 42 1.58 7.71 15.32
N ARG A 43 0.87 6.60 15.11
CA ARG A 43 -0.39 6.56 14.35
C ARG A 43 -1.52 7.33 15.03
N ARG A 44 -1.41 7.60 16.32
CA ARG A 44 -2.40 8.42 17.04
C ARG A 44 -2.37 9.89 16.62
N SER A 45 -1.21 10.44 16.34
CA SER A 45 -1.01 11.89 16.14
C SER A 45 -0.72 12.29 14.70
N ARG A 46 -0.03 11.44 13.90
CA ARG A 46 0.27 11.75 12.50
C ARG A 46 -0.88 11.43 11.56
N ASP A 47 -0.88 11.98 10.38
CA ASP A 47 -1.80 11.64 9.29
C ASP A 47 -1.53 10.22 8.77
N GLY A 48 -2.62 9.44 8.57
CA GLY A 48 -2.56 8.06 8.11
C GLY A 48 -2.16 7.03 9.18
N LEU A 49 -2.28 5.76 8.82
CA LEU A 49 -2.03 4.61 9.69
C LEU A 49 -0.83 3.76 9.28
N TYR A 50 -0.06 4.18 8.25
CA TYR A 50 1.13 3.43 7.82
C TYR A 50 2.09 3.15 8.99
N HIS A 51 2.69 1.97 9.01
CA HIS A 51 3.51 1.52 10.14
C HIS A 51 4.55 0.50 9.69
N ALA A 52 5.63 0.39 10.45
CA ALA A 52 6.62 -0.66 10.22
C ALA A 52 7.07 -1.28 11.54
N LEU A 53 7.32 -2.58 11.48
CA LEU A 53 7.83 -3.40 12.58
C LEU A 53 8.99 -4.22 12.05
N THR A 54 9.99 -4.45 12.91
CA THR A 54 11.12 -5.32 12.58
C THR A 54 11.31 -6.34 13.69
N PHE A 55 11.45 -7.60 13.31
CA PHE A 55 11.62 -8.74 14.20
C PHE A 55 12.91 -9.48 13.86
N GLY A 56 13.48 -10.15 14.85
CA GLY A 56 14.67 -10.98 14.70
C GLY A 56 15.99 -10.25 14.87
N PRO A 57 17.08 -11.02 15.15
CA PRO A 57 18.42 -10.50 15.26
C PRO A 57 19.02 -10.18 13.88
N ALA A 58 20.21 -9.56 13.86
CA ALA A 58 20.96 -9.31 12.62
C ALA A 58 21.18 -10.61 11.84
N GLY A 59 20.94 -10.60 10.53
CA GLY A 59 20.99 -11.76 9.64
C GLY A 59 19.69 -12.58 9.54
N TYR A 60 18.70 -12.29 10.40
CA TYR A 60 17.38 -12.93 10.41
C TYR A 60 16.26 -11.91 10.64
N ARG A 61 16.45 -10.68 10.20
CA ARG A 61 15.46 -9.61 10.37
C ARG A 61 14.33 -9.71 9.35
N VAL A 62 13.12 -9.78 9.86
CA VAL A 62 11.90 -9.64 9.06
C VAL A 62 11.30 -8.28 9.36
N GLN A 63 11.20 -7.42 8.35
CA GLN A 63 10.53 -6.13 8.42
C GLN A 63 9.13 -6.25 7.81
N ILE A 64 8.11 -5.79 8.52
CA ILE A 64 6.74 -5.67 8.01
C ILE A 64 6.47 -4.19 7.82
N ILE A 65 6.14 -3.77 6.61
CA ILE A 65 5.84 -2.40 6.22
C ILE A 65 4.37 -2.34 5.78
N LEU A 66 3.53 -1.69 6.58
CA LEU A 66 2.11 -1.50 6.29
C LEU A 66 1.92 -0.16 5.59
N LEU A 67 1.44 -0.17 4.36
CA LEU A 67 1.12 1.03 3.59
C LEU A 67 -0.33 1.46 3.82
N ASP A 68 -0.53 2.74 4.07
CA ASP A 68 -1.86 3.34 4.08
C ASP A 68 -2.21 3.82 2.67
N GLY A 69 -2.95 3.02 1.93
CA GLY A 69 -3.41 3.30 0.58
C GLY A 69 -4.70 4.13 0.53
N ARG A 70 -5.19 4.67 1.67
CA ARG A 70 -6.47 5.38 1.77
C ARG A 70 -6.32 6.85 2.11
N TRP A 71 -5.60 7.17 3.18
CA TRP A 71 -5.55 8.51 3.77
C TRP A 71 -5.15 9.62 2.80
N PHE A 72 -4.17 9.37 1.94
CA PHE A 72 -3.61 10.37 1.01
C PHE A 72 -4.01 10.13 -0.44
N ARG A 73 -4.60 8.97 -0.75
CA ARG A 73 -4.85 8.54 -2.11
C ARG A 73 -5.78 9.50 -2.84
N SER A 74 -5.32 9.97 -3.98
CA SER A 74 -6.11 10.80 -4.89
C SER A 74 -7.33 10.03 -5.43
N ALA A 75 -8.36 10.75 -5.85
CA ALA A 75 -9.53 10.15 -6.48
C ALA A 75 -9.15 9.32 -7.72
N LEU A 76 -9.78 8.16 -7.85
CA LEU A 76 -9.63 7.26 -9.00
C LEU A 76 -10.28 7.85 -10.25
N LYS A 77 -9.70 7.56 -11.41
CA LYS A 77 -10.27 7.94 -12.69
C LYS A 77 -11.30 6.91 -13.12
N VAL A 78 -12.56 7.32 -13.10
CA VAL A 78 -13.68 6.44 -13.47
C VAL A 78 -13.58 6.07 -14.95
N THR A 79 -13.90 4.81 -15.28
CA THR A 79 -13.98 4.31 -16.65
C THR A 79 -15.13 4.94 -17.44
N ASP A 80 -14.95 5.04 -18.74
CA ASP A 80 -16.01 5.40 -19.71
C ASP A 80 -16.87 4.18 -20.14
N GLN A 81 -16.41 2.95 -19.83
CA GLN A 81 -17.03 1.69 -20.26
C GLN A 81 -17.18 0.70 -19.11
N ARG A 82 -18.01 1.07 -18.13
CA ARG A 82 -18.21 0.26 -16.93
C ARG A 82 -18.56 -1.20 -17.26
N ASN A 83 -17.91 -2.12 -16.54
CA ASN A 83 -18.00 -3.58 -16.68
C ASN A 83 -17.42 -4.15 -18.00
N ALA A 84 -16.80 -3.35 -18.84
CA ALA A 84 -16.00 -3.89 -19.95
C ALA A 84 -14.70 -4.53 -19.41
N PRO A 85 -14.20 -5.61 -20.03
CA PRO A 85 -12.95 -6.25 -19.60
C PRO A 85 -11.78 -5.25 -19.56
N GLY A 86 -11.08 -5.20 -18.42
CA GLY A 86 -9.98 -4.25 -18.19
C GLY A 86 -10.43 -2.80 -17.92
N LYS A 87 -11.72 -2.54 -17.86
CA LYS A 87 -12.34 -1.23 -17.61
C LYS A 87 -13.52 -1.31 -16.64
N GLU A 88 -13.52 -2.29 -15.77
CA GLU A 88 -14.68 -2.62 -14.93
C GLU A 88 -15.21 -1.43 -14.15
N ARG A 89 -14.33 -0.64 -13.52
CA ARG A 89 -14.68 0.58 -12.75
C ARG A 89 -13.77 1.76 -13.04
N TYR A 90 -12.47 1.51 -13.21
CA TYR A 90 -11.45 2.54 -13.29
C TYR A 90 -10.52 2.32 -14.47
N VAL A 91 -9.83 3.39 -14.84
CA VAL A 91 -8.77 3.37 -15.85
C VAL A 91 -7.51 4.03 -15.28
N PRO A 92 -6.31 3.68 -15.78
CA PRO A 92 -5.08 4.32 -15.37
C PRO A 92 -5.13 5.85 -15.55
N ASP A 93 -4.57 6.56 -14.58
CA ASP A 93 -4.42 8.02 -14.62
C ASP A 93 -2.94 8.40 -14.45
N GLY A 94 -2.35 8.90 -15.53
CA GLY A 94 -0.95 9.33 -15.58
C GLY A 94 -0.73 10.78 -15.13
N ASP A 95 -1.70 11.42 -14.48
CA ASP A 95 -1.54 12.78 -13.96
C ASP A 95 -0.47 12.80 -12.84
N PRO A 96 0.64 13.53 -13.01
CA PRO A 96 1.76 13.54 -12.07
C PRO A 96 1.44 14.19 -10.71
N ILE A 97 0.32 14.91 -10.58
CA ILE A 97 -0.09 15.49 -9.30
C ILE A 97 -0.83 14.48 -8.42
N LYS A 98 -1.31 13.38 -9.00
CA LYS A 98 -1.99 12.33 -8.25
C LYS A 98 -1.02 11.48 -7.45
N THR A 99 -1.47 11.05 -6.29
CA THR A 99 -0.65 10.25 -5.39
C THR A 99 -1.42 9.08 -4.78
N MET A 100 -0.71 8.00 -4.52
CA MET A 100 -1.20 6.86 -3.73
C MET A 100 -0.91 7.05 -2.23
N LEU A 101 0.31 7.46 -1.89
CA LEU A 101 0.78 7.50 -0.50
C LEU A 101 0.94 8.91 0.08
N GLY A 102 0.93 9.96 -0.76
CA GLY A 102 1.25 11.30 -0.34
C GLY A 102 2.73 11.50 0.06
N LYS A 103 3.17 12.75 0.11
CA LYS A 103 4.59 13.10 0.29
C LYS A 103 5.18 12.54 1.59
N ALA A 104 4.44 12.68 2.70
CA ALA A 104 4.96 12.28 4.02
C ALA A 104 5.19 10.77 4.11
N GLN A 105 4.24 9.97 3.63
CA GLN A 105 4.38 8.51 3.65
C GLN A 105 5.47 8.03 2.66
N TRP A 106 5.64 8.68 1.51
CA TRP A 106 6.73 8.36 0.58
C TRP A 106 8.11 8.58 1.22
N GLN A 107 8.32 9.70 1.91
CA GLN A 107 9.58 9.97 2.61
C GLN A 107 9.82 8.95 3.73
N TRP A 108 8.79 8.61 4.48
CA TRP A 108 8.86 7.59 5.52
C TRP A 108 9.17 6.21 4.93
N LEU A 109 8.53 5.82 3.82
CA LEU A 109 8.75 4.52 3.17
C LEU A 109 10.21 4.39 2.69
N GLU A 110 10.76 5.44 2.09
CA GLU A 110 12.17 5.45 1.69
C GLU A 110 13.09 5.22 2.90
N ALA A 111 12.85 5.90 4.01
CA ALA A 111 13.61 5.69 5.24
C ALA A 111 13.48 4.24 5.76
N GLN A 112 12.28 3.64 5.69
CA GLN A 112 12.07 2.25 6.10
C GLN A 112 12.81 1.25 5.20
N LEU A 113 12.79 1.44 3.89
CA LEU A 113 13.46 0.55 2.94
C LEU A 113 14.98 0.59 3.06
N ARG A 114 15.55 1.68 3.59
CA ARG A 114 16.99 1.81 3.90
C ARG A 114 17.39 1.16 5.23
N MET A 115 16.43 0.77 6.07
CA MET A 115 16.74 0.07 7.33
C MET A 115 17.25 -1.34 7.04
N PRO A 116 18.21 -1.87 7.83
CA PRO A 116 18.68 -3.24 7.65
C PRO A 116 17.58 -4.27 7.89
N ALA A 117 17.28 -5.10 6.89
CA ALA A 117 16.41 -6.27 7.01
C ALA A 117 16.77 -7.33 5.95
N ASP A 118 16.54 -8.60 6.27
CA ASP A 118 16.84 -9.72 5.38
C ASP A 118 15.62 -10.09 4.53
N VAL A 119 14.43 -9.95 5.09
CA VAL A 119 13.12 -10.10 4.40
C VAL A 119 12.25 -8.90 4.71
N ARG A 120 11.52 -8.42 3.71
CA ARG A 120 10.56 -7.33 3.84
C ARG A 120 9.20 -7.73 3.30
N LEU A 121 8.19 -7.67 4.14
CA LEU A 121 6.79 -7.83 3.75
C LEU A 121 6.20 -6.42 3.61
N ILE A 122 5.96 -5.97 2.38
CA ILE A 122 5.25 -4.72 2.11
C ILE A 122 3.78 -5.06 1.92
N VAL A 123 2.96 -4.59 2.83
CA VAL A 123 1.52 -4.85 2.88
C VAL A 123 0.77 -3.65 2.33
N SER A 124 -0.05 -3.88 1.32
CA SER A 124 -0.95 -2.90 0.70
C SER A 124 -2.39 -3.44 0.74
N GLY A 125 -3.39 -2.63 1.04
CA GLY A 125 -4.79 -3.04 0.96
C GLY A 125 -5.13 -3.56 -0.43
N VAL A 126 -4.71 -2.84 -1.47
CA VAL A 126 -4.98 -3.15 -2.87
C VAL A 126 -3.75 -3.68 -3.62
N GLN A 127 -3.98 -4.41 -4.72
CA GLN A 127 -2.95 -5.03 -5.54
C GLN A 127 -1.92 -4.03 -6.10
N VAL A 128 -0.65 -4.42 -6.06
CA VAL A 128 0.49 -3.58 -6.46
C VAL A 128 0.93 -3.86 -7.89
N ILE A 129 1.23 -5.12 -8.24
CA ILE A 129 1.80 -5.49 -9.55
C ILE A 129 0.82 -6.17 -10.48
N ALA A 130 -0.37 -6.51 -10.01
CA ALA A 130 -1.44 -7.03 -10.84
C ALA A 130 -1.83 -6.04 -11.94
N GLN A 131 -2.10 -6.52 -13.14
CA GLN A 131 -2.47 -5.73 -14.31
C GLN A 131 -3.60 -6.39 -15.10
N GLY A 132 -4.18 -5.64 -16.04
CA GLY A 132 -5.16 -6.18 -16.98
C GLY A 132 -6.60 -6.18 -16.46
N HIS A 133 -6.86 -5.55 -15.33
CA HIS A 133 -8.21 -5.33 -14.81
C HIS A 133 -8.46 -3.84 -14.53
N GLY A 134 -9.73 -3.45 -14.58
CA GLY A 134 -10.19 -2.08 -14.30
C GLY A 134 -10.76 -1.89 -12.89
N TRP A 135 -10.43 -2.75 -11.94
CA TRP A 135 -10.75 -2.61 -10.52
C TRP A 135 -9.71 -1.73 -9.82
N GLU A 136 -9.94 -1.40 -8.55
CA GLU A 136 -8.99 -0.65 -7.77
C GLU A 136 -7.63 -1.38 -7.65
N GLY A 137 -6.55 -0.62 -7.68
CA GLY A 137 -5.19 -1.11 -7.56
C GLY A 137 -4.15 -0.03 -7.87
N TRP A 138 -2.88 -0.33 -7.63
CA TRP A 138 -1.78 0.60 -7.94
C TRP A 138 -1.67 0.90 -9.43
N GLY A 139 -2.13 -0.01 -10.30
CA GLY A 139 -2.19 0.21 -11.75
C GLY A 139 -3.06 1.40 -12.18
N ASN A 140 -3.98 1.87 -11.32
CA ASN A 140 -4.74 3.10 -11.55
C ASN A 140 -3.87 4.36 -11.43
N PHE A 141 -2.73 4.28 -10.75
CA PHE A 141 -1.73 5.33 -10.56
C PHE A 141 -0.37 4.87 -11.10
N PRO A 142 -0.20 4.75 -12.43
CA PRO A 142 0.98 4.10 -13.02
C PRO A 142 2.30 4.78 -12.66
N LEU A 143 2.30 6.10 -12.46
CA LEU A 143 3.51 6.83 -12.02
C LEU A 143 3.87 6.51 -10.56
N GLU A 144 2.90 6.36 -9.68
CA GLU A 144 3.13 5.97 -8.29
C GLU A 144 3.52 4.50 -8.17
N GLN A 145 2.93 3.61 -8.98
CA GLN A 145 3.35 2.20 -9.07
C GLN A 145 4.81 2.10 -9.52
N ALA A 146 5.16 2.77 -10.62
CA ALA A 146 6.55 2.82 -11.11
C ALA A 146 7.51 3.38 -10.06
N ARG A 147 7.10 4.42 -9.33
CA ARG A 147 7.87 5.01 -8.23
C ARG A 147 8.14 4.02 -7.11
N LEU A 148 7.15 3.20 -6.71
CA LEU A 148 7.35 2.17 -5.67
C LEU A 148 8.38 1.14 -6.11
N LEU A 149 8.24 0.61 -7.32
CA LEU A 149 9.16 -0.40 -7.87
C LEU A 149 10.58 0.16 -8.00
N GLU A 150 10.71 1.40 -8.45
CA GLU A 150 12.00 2.08 -8.56
C GLU A 150 12.60 2.39 -7.18
N LEU A 151 11.78 2.77 -6.19
CA LEU A 151 12.25 3.01 -4.83
C LEU A 151 12.83 1.74 -4.19
N ILE A 152 12.16 0.59 -4.36
CA ILE A 152 12.67 -0.72 -3.90
C ILE A 152 14.03 -1.00 -4.53
N ARG A 153 14.17 -0.78 -5.86
CA ARG A 153 15.43 -0.97 -6.58
C ARG A 153 16.52 0.00 -6.10
N HIS A 154 16.20 1.28 -6.02
CA HIS A 154 17.14 2.35 -5.68
C HIS A 154 17.67 2.24 -4.24
N THR A 155 16.82 1.85 -3.30
CA THR A 155 17.22 1.61 -1.91
C THR A 155 17.98 0.30 -1.71
N GLN A 156 18.09 -0.52 -2.74
CA GLN A 156 18.67 -1.87 -2.67
C GLN A 156 18.00 -2.74 -1.59
N ALA A 157 16.71 -2.53 -1.36
CA ALA A 157 15.94 -3.25 -0.37
C ALA A 157 15.83 -4.72 -0.78
N ASN A 158 16.50 -5.61 -0.04
CA ASN A 158 16.53 -7.04 -0.33
C ASN A 158 15.32 -7.78 0.24
N GLY A 159 14.99 -8.95 -0.36
CA GLY A 159 14.00 -9.88 0.16
C GLY A 159 12.58 -9.31 0.23
N VAL A 160 12.21 -8.42 -0.69
CA VAL A 160 10.87 -7.82 -0.72
C VAL A 160 9.85 -8.79 -1.28
N VAL A 161 8.77 -9.01 -0.52
CA VAL A 161 7.54 -9.69 -0.94
C VAL A 161 6.38 -8.72 -0.71
N LEU A 162 5.52 -8.57 -1.69
CA LEU A 162 4.31 -7.76 -1.62
C LEU A 162 3.15 -8.62 -1.16
N LEU A 163 2.36 -8.12 -0.23
CA LEU A 163 1.10 -8.74 0.23
C LEU A 163 -0.03 -7.76 -0.04
N SER A 164 -1.10 -8.24 -0.65
CA SER A 164 -2.26 -7.41 -0.96
C SER A 164 -3.59 -8.15 -0.70
N GLY A 165 -4.70 -7.44 -0.85
CA GLY A 165 -6.05 -7.96 -0.63
C GLY A 165 -7.07 -7.34 -1.58
N ASP A 166 -8.25 -6.98 -1.07
CA ASP A 166 -9.37 -6.33 -1.75
C ASP A 166 -10.08 -7.18 -2.80
N ARG A 167 -9.36 -7.80 -3.71
CA ARG A 167 -9.90 -8.44 -4.93
C ARG A 167 -10.70 -9.72 -4.70
N HIS A 168 -10.77 -10.23 -3.46
CA HIS A 168 -11.47 -11.46 -3.08
C HIS A 168 -11.07 -12.68 -3.94
N ILE A 169 -9.78 -12.74 -4.33
CA ILE A 169 -9.16 -13.84 -5.05
C ILE A 169 -7.85 -14.23 -4.37
N GLY A 170 -7.42 -15.46 -4.52
CA GLY A 170 -6.07 -15.87 -4.19
C GLY A 170 -5.21 -15.94 -5.46
N ALA A 171 -4.14 -15.15 -5.55
CA ALA A 171 -3.26 -15.13 -6.70
C ALA A 171 -1.81 -14.86 -6.31
N LEU A 172 -0.89 -15.35 -7.14
CA LEU A 172 0.54 -15.07 -7.06
C LEU A 172 0.98 -14.39 -8.35
N TYR A 173 1.46 -13.17 -8.22
CA TYR A 173 2.00 -12.40 -9.34
C TYR A 173 3.52 -12.31 -9.23
N LYS A 174 4.17 -12.19 -10.39
CA LYS A 174 5.61 -11.99 -10.51
C LYS A 174 5.89 -10.79 -11.40
N HIS A 175 6.70 -9.87 -10.91
CA HIS A 175 7.27 -8.76 -11.68
C HIS A 175 8.78 -8.92 -11.77
N GLN A 176 9.33 -8.83 -13.00
CA GLN A 176 10.77 -8.90 -13.26
C GLN A 176 11.29 -7.52 -13.68
N PRO A 177 11.81 -6.72 -12.76
CA PRO A 177 12.37 -5.42 -13.11
C PRO A 177 13.67 -5.58 -13.89
N ALA A 178 13.98 -4.63 -14.76
CA ALA A 178 15.27 -4.58 -15.42
C ALA A 178 16.39 -4.30 -14.38
N GLY A 179 17.38 -5.19 -14.34
CA GLY A 179 18.53 -5.07 -13.43
C GLY A 179 18.25 -5.30 -11.93
N GLY A 180 17.13 -5.97 -11.61
CA GLY A 180 16.76 -6.31 -10.24
C GLY A 180 16.40 -7.79 -10.07
N TYR A 181 16.14 -8.19 -8.83
CA TYR A 181 15.58 -9.51 -8.53
C TYR A 181 14.05 -9.51 -8.74
N PRO A 182 13.43 -10.69 -8.98
CA PRO A 182 12.01 -10.77 -9.18
C PRO A 182 11.25 -10.41 -7.90
N LEU A 183 10.24 -9.54 -8.03
CA LEU A 183 9.29 -9.24 -6.98
C LEU A 183 8.08 -10.15 -7.11
N PHE A 184 7.61 -10.67 -5.99
CA PHE A 184 6.41 -11.47 -5.90
C PHE A 184 5.34 -10.73 -5.10
N GLU A 185 4.09 -10.87 -5.54
CA GLU A 185 2.91 -10.40 -4.80
C GLU A 185 1.96 -11.56 -4.57
N LEU A 186 1.57 -11.74 -3.31
CA LEU A 186 0.46 -12.60 -2.91
C LEU A 186 -0.75 -11.72 -2.58
N THR A 187 -1.88 -12.06 -3.19
CA THR A 187 -3.13 -11.37 -2.94
C THR A 187 -4.18 -12.36 -2.41
#